data_aa7e3978bcd4eb76f536b06f883f2104
#
_entry.id   aa7e3978bcd4eb76f536b06f883f2104
#
_cell.length_a   1.000
_cell.length_b   1.000
_cell.length_c   1.000
_cell.angle_alpha   90.00
_cell.angle_beta   90.00
_cell.angle_gamma   90.00
#
_symmetry.space_group_name_H-M   'P 1'
#
loop_
_entity.id
_entity.type
_entity.pdbx_description
1 polymer ?
#
loop_
_entity_poly.entity_id
_entity_poly.type
_entity_poly.pdbx_seq_one_letter_code
_entity_poly.pdbx_strand_id
1 'polypeptide(L)'
;MKLKSGDQGNIFYKSSSPFEFYDIFNGDNEKNQEVFGTLVFPEIKKDTYPLVICMHGSMGWAMSSHDHSVNFLENGFAIFKVQSFESRNVTSIVEDQVQVTVATAQTDCFEALKMLSNHPDIEPNNIFIAGWSFGGSTAIYSAWEPIAERLAPDGERFKAFLAFYPGAYMWPEEMRWSTRPILSLIGTDDDY
;
A
#
# COMPACT_ATOMS: atom_id res chain seq x y z
N MET A 1 -2.53 1.75 18.71
CA MET A 1 -4.00 1.95 18.85
C MET A 1 -4.68 0.61 18.60
N LYS A 2 -5.68 0.22 19.39
CA LYS A 2 -6.43 -1.03 19.14
C LYS A 2 -7.73 -0.67 18.44
N LEU A 3 -7.90 -1.11 17.21
CA LEU A 3 -9.12 -0.92 16.44
C LEU A 3 -10.27 -1.78 16.97
N LYS A 4 -11.49 -1.32 16.83
CA LYS A 4 -12.73 -1.97 17.26
C LYS A 4 -13.60 -2.28 16.03
N SER A 5 -14.53 -3.19 16.20
CA SER A 5 -15.56 -3.45 15.19
C SER A 5 -16.33 -2.17 14.87
N GLY A 6 -16.52 -1.89 13.60
CA GLY A 6 -17.15 -0.70 13.06
C GLY A 6 -16.26 0.53 12.91
N ASP A 7 -15.00 0.50 13.36
CA ASP A 7 -14.05 1.59 13.10
C ASP A 7 -13.82 1.74 11.59
N GLN A 8 -14.05 2.95 11.05
CA GLN A 8 -13.87 3.29 9.63
C GLN A 8 -13.63 4.79 9.46
N GLY A 9 -13.44 5.25 8.22
CA GLY A 9 -13.05 6.62 7.94
C GLY A 9 -11.55 6.82 8.10
N ASN A 10 -11.11 7.99 8.51
CA ASN A 10 -9.68 8.28 8.66
C ASN A 10 -9.11 7.60 9.90
N ILE A 11 -8.14 6.72 9.69
CA ILE A 11 -7.42 5.99 10.73
C ILE A 11 -5.96 6.41 10.69
N PHE A 12 -5.44 6.91 11.82
CA PHE A 12 -4.06 7.38 11.97
C PHE A 12 -3.17 6.28 12.52
N TYR A 13 -1.95 6.18 12.04
CA TYR A 13 -0.97 5.20 12.49
C TYR A 13 0.46 5.73 12.38
N LYS A 14 1.38 5.08 13.06
CA LYS A 14 2.80 5.45 13.02
C LYS A 14 3.50 4.75 11.87
N SER A 15 4.30 5.52 11.14
CA SER A 15 5.15 5.08 10.04
C SER A 15 6.50 5.77 10.11
N SER A 16 7.34 5.53 9.13
CA SER A 16 8.63 6.19 8.93
C SER A 16 8.74 6.72 7.49
N SER A 17 9.79 7.48 7.23
CA SER A 17 10.05 8.05 5.91
C SER A 17 11.44 7.66 5.41
N PRO A 18 11.72 6.34 5.19
CA PRO A 18 12.99 5.92 4.61
C PRO A 18 13.12 6.51 3.20
N PHE A 19 14.28 7.06 2.89
CA PHE A 19 14.55 7.65 1.58
C PHE A 19 14.73 6.56 0.51
N GLU A 20 15.45 5.50 0.88
CA GLU A 20 15.72 4.37 -0.01
C GLU A 20 15.58 3.02 0.71
N PHE A 21 15.62 1.92 -0.04
CA PHE A 21 15.51 0.58 0.55
C PHE A 21 16.64 0.26 1.50
N TYR A 22 17.83 0.84 1.28
CA TYR A 22 18.98 0.68 2.16
C TYR A 22 18.68 1.15 3.60
N ASP A 23 17.94 2.24 3.78
CA ASP A 23 17.52 2.73 5.10
C ASP A 23 16.65 1.69 5.83
N ILE A 24 15.76 1.01 5.08
CA ILE A 24 14.94 -0.07 5.64
C ILE A 24 15.80 -1.25 6.08
N PHE A 25 16.80 -1.64 5.28
CA PHE A 25 17.69 -2.76 5.61
C PHE A 25 18.61 -2.45 6.80
N ASN A 26 19.04 -1.22 6.95
CA ASN A 26 19.90 -0.80 8.07
C ASN A 26 19.12 -0.51 9.35
N GLY A 27 17.80 -0.43 9.29
CA GLY A 27 16.97 -0.04 10.42
C GLY A 27 16.96 1.47 10.69
N ASP A 28 17.40 2.29 9.75
CA ASP A 28 17.37 3.77 9.79
C ASP A 28 15.97 4.30 9.46
N ASN A 29 14.93 3.64 10.02
CA ASN A 29 13.54 3.90 9.73
C ASN A 29 12.73 4.15 11.02
N GLU A 30 13.19 5.08 11.84
CA GLU A 30 12.50 5.46 13.07
C GLU A 30 11.05 5.89 12.80
N LYS A 31 10.10 5.30 13.55
CA LYS A 31 8.66 5.54 13.39
C LYS A 31 8.23 6.88 14.01
N ASN A 32 8.70 7.96 13.46
CA ASN A 32 8.40 9.32 13.89
C ASN A 32 7.35 10.04 13.04
N GLN A 33 6.95 9.44 11.90
CA GLN A 33 5.93 9.99 11.02
C GLN A 33 4.53 9.48 11.42
N GLU A 34 3.57 10.39 11.58
CA GLU A 34 2.16 10.04 11.63
C GLU A 34 1.58 10.05 10.21
N VAL A 35 0.96 8.93 9.84
CA VAL A 35 0.31 8.73 8.55
C VAL A 35 -1.15 8.38 8.80
N PHE A 36 -2.02 8.70 7.87
CA PHE A 36 -3.40 8.23 7.91
C PHE A 36 -3.82 7.58 6.60
N GLY A 37 -4.87 6.81 6.67
CA GLY A 37 -5.59 6.29 5.52
C GLY A 37 -7.08 6.25 5.80
N THR A 38 -7.87 6.15 4.73
CA THR A 38 -9.32 6.12 4.83
C THR A 38 -9.82 4.71 4.61
N LEU A 39 -10.38 4.10 5.66
CA LEU A 39 -11.03 2.78 5.62
C LEU A 39 -12.50 2.94 5.24
N VAL A 40 -12.94 2.18 4.24
CA VAL A 40 -14.32 2.13 3.77
C VAL A 40 -14.73 0.68 3.63
N PHE A 41 -15.87 0.32 4.21
CA PHE A 41 -16.50 -0.99 4.03
C PHE A 41 -17.53 -0.96 2.90
N PRO A 42 -17.73 -2.09 2.19
CA PRO A 42 -18.76 -2.20 1.16
C PRO A 42 -20.16 -2.15 1.77
N GLU A 43 -21.16 -1.82 0.96
CA GLU A 43 -22.58 -1.89 1.37
C GLU A 43 -23.05 -3.33 1.64
N ILE A 44 -22.43 -4.30 0.98
CA ILE A 44 -22.68 -5.73 1.17
C ILE A 44 -22.27 -6.15 2.58
N LYS A 45 -23.23 -6.51 3.42
CA LYS A 45 -22.96 -6.87 4.83
C LYS A 45 -22.39 -8.28 4.95
N LYS A 46 -21.27 -8.38 5.66
CA LYS A 46 -20.57 -9.62 6.04
C LYS A 46 -20.10 -9.48 7.50
N ASP A 47 -19.73 -10.60 8.11
CA ASP A 47 -19.12 -10.60 9.44
C ASP A 47 -17.67 -10.06 9.40
N THR A 48 -16.94 -10.44 8.34
CA THR A 48 -15.58 -9.94 8.05
C THR A 48 -15.40 -9.72 6.55
N TYR A 49 -14.43 -8.89 6.19
CA TYR A 49 -14.21 -8.45 4.83
C TYR A 49 -12.77 -8.71 4.38
N PRO A 50 -12.55 -9.20 3.15
CA PRO A 50 -11.27 -9.06 2.50
C PRO A 50 -10.99 -7.56 2.28
N LEU A 51 -9.71 -7.18 2.33
CA LEU A 51 -9.29 -5.77 2.26
C LEU A 51 -8.34 -5.53 1.09
N VAL A 52 -8.49 -4.42 0.39
CA VAL A 52 -7.49 -3.90 -0.55
C VAL A 52 -6.88 -2.64 0.04
N ILE A 53 -5.57 -2.67 0.34
CA ILE A 53 -4.78 -1.48 0.65
C ILE A 53 -4.40 -0.83 -0.67
N CYS A 54 -4.80 0.42 -0.86
CA CYS A 54 -4.66 1.15 -2.11
C CYS A 54 -3.61 2.27 -1.96
N MET A 55 -2.67 2.35 -2.92
CA MET A 55 -1.65 3.40 -3.00
C MET A 55 -1.83 4.22 -4.28
N HIS A 56 -1.90 5.54 -4.14
CA HIS A 56 -2.06 6.50 -5.24
C HIS A 56 -0.83 6.65 -6.14
N GLY A 57 -0.98 7.34 -7.26
CA GLY A 57 0.11 7.69 -8.18
C GLY A 57 0.91 8.93 -7.77
N SER A 58 1.85 9.36 -8.61
CA SER A 58 2.73 10.52 -8.37
C SER A 58 1.99 11.87 -8.24
N MET A 59 0.76 11.94 -8.72
CA MET A 59 -0.12 13.12 -8.61
C MET A 59 -1.12 13.01 -7.45
N GLY A 60 -0.94 12.06 -6.55
CA GLY A 60 -1.92 11.75 -5.51
C GLY A 60 -3.10 10.93 -6.06
N TRP A 61 -4.25 11.02 -5.42
CA TRP A 61 -5.47 10.31 -5.81
C TRP A 61 -6.10 10.94 -7.06
N ALA A 62 -6.20 10.14 -8.13
CA ALA A 62 -6.84 10.51 -9.40
C ALA A 62 -8.24 9.88 -9.53
N MET A 63 -9.05 10.41 -10.46
CA MET A 63 -10.40 9.91 -10.72
C MET A 63 -10.39 8.42 -11.10
N SER A 64 -9.47 7.98 -11.98
CA SER A 64 -9.35 6.59 -12.41
C SER A 64 -9.06 5.61 -11.25
N SER A 65 -8.20 6.01 -10.32
CA SER A 65 -7.92 5.19 -9.13
C SER A 65 -9.10 5.17 -8.15
N HIS A 66 -9.91 6.24 -8.14
CA HIS A 66 -11.17 6.26 -7.40
C HIS A 66 -12.16 5.25 -7.97
N ASP A 67 -12.38 5.25 -9.30
CA ASP A 67 -13.31 4.35 -9.96
C ASP A 67 -12.94 2.87 -9.74
N HIS A 68 -11.64 2.54 -9.83
CA HIS A 68 -11.16 1.19 -9.50
C HIS A 68 -11.42 0.84 -8.03
N SER A 69 -11.27 1.78 -7.12
CA SER A 69 -11.57 1.56 -5.70
C SER A 69 -13.04 1.28 -5.45
N VAL A 70 -13.95 1.94 -6.19
CA VAL A 70 -15.39 1.67 -6.15
C VAL A 70 -15.70 0.24 -6.62
N ASN A 71 -15.03 -0.22 -7.69
CA ASN A 71 -15.20 -1.60 -8.16
C ASN A 71 -14.82 -2.64 -7.08
N PHE A 72 -13.79 -2.40 -6.26
CA PHE A 72 -13.49 -3.29 -5.14
C PHE A 72 -14.62 -3.32 -4.12
N LEU A 73 -15.18 -2.17 -3.73
CA LEU A 73 -16.32 -2.08 -2.81
C LEU A 73 -17.55 -2.81 -3.36
N GLU A 74 -17.90 -2.62 -4.63
CA GLU A 74 -19.02 -3.28 -5.29
C GLU A 74 -18.88 -4.81 -5.32
N ASN A 75 -17.63 -5.31 -5.33
CA ASN A 75 -17.32 -6.73 -5.24
C ASN A 75 -17.12 -7.25 -3.80
N GLY A 76 -17.48 -6.45 -2.81
CA GLY A 76 -17.52 -6.86 -1.40
C GLY A 76 -16.18 -6.88 -0.69
N PHE A 77 -15.18 -6.14 -1.19
CA PHE A 77 -13.93 -5.87 -0.50
C PHE A 77 -14.05 -4.57 0.30
N ALA A 78 -13.49 -4.53 1.48
CA ALA A 78 -13.15 -3.25 2.12
C ALA A 78 -11.95 -2.62 1.38
N ILE A 79 -11.83 -1.31 1.44
CA ILE A 79 -10.66 -0.60 0.90
C ILE A 79 -10.02 0.26 1.98
N PHE A 80 -8.69 0.40 1.92
CA PHE A 80 -7.95 1.35 2.73
C PHE A 80 -7.06 2.21 1.84
N LYS A 81 -7.45 3.47 1.66
CA LYS A 81 -6.70 4.45 0.85
C LYS A 81 -5.61 5.09 1.71
N VAL A 82 -4.36 4.72 1.48
CA VAL A 82 -3.21 5.32 2.18
C VAL A 82 -3.00 6.75 1.71
N GLN A 83 -2.90 7.70 2.63
CA GLN A 83 -2.70 9.13 2.36
C GLN A 83 -1.24 9.53 2.61
N SER A 84 -0.33 8.86 1.90
CA SER A 84 1.12 9.01 2.09
C SER A 84 1.60 10.44 1.85
N PHE A 85 1.07 11.10 0.81
CA PHE A 85 1.42 12.47 0.45
C PHE A 85 0.77 13.49 1.40
N GLU A 86 -0.53 13.40 1.60
CA GLU A 86 -1.26 14.34 2.46
C GLU A 86 -0.70 14.33 3.89
N SER A 87 -0.34 13.16 4.40
CA SER A 87 0.29 12.99 5.71
C SER A 87 1.64 13.70 5.86
N ARG A 88 2.27 14.08 4.74
CA ARG A 88 3.55 14.80 4.68
C ARG A 88 3.43 16.20 4.07
N ASN A 89 2.20 16.70 3.90
CA ASN A 89 1.92 17.99 3.24
C ASN A 89 2.47 18.08 1.80
N VAL A 90 2.51 16.95 1.11
CA VAL A 90 2.89 16.83 -0.31
C VAL A 90 1.61 16.64 -1.13
N THR A 91 1.52 17.33 -2.26
CA THR A 91 0.38 17.19 -3.18
C THR A 91 0.71 16.34 -4.41
N SER A 92 1.98 16.40 -4.85
CA SER A 92 2.48 15.70 -6.03
C SER A 92 3.99 15.56 -5.92
N ILE A 93 4.54 14.49 -6.49
CA ILE A 93 5.98 14.25 -6.61
C ILE A 93 6.45 14.28 -8.07
N VAL A 94 5.64 14.75 -9.01
CA VAL A 94 5.99 14.77 -10.44
C VAL A 94 7.23 15.62 -10.72
N GLU A 95 7.38 16.74 -10.04
CA GLU A 95 8.52 17.64 -10.21
C GLU A 95 9.68 17.33 -9.23
N ASP A 96 9.39 16.62 -8.13
CA ASP A 96 10.37 16.31 -7.10
C ASP A 96 10.06 14.94 -6.44
N GLN A 97 10.57 13.90 -7.07
CA GLN A 97 10.30 12.50 -6.69
C GLN A 97 10.98 12.07 -5.38
N VAL A 98 11.82 12.92 -4.78
CA VAL A 98 12.51 12.59 -3.53
C VAL A 98 11.71 12.99 -2.28
N GLN A 99 10.63 13.75 -2.41
CA GLN A 99 9.80 14.14 -1.26
C GLN A 99 9.10 12.96 -0.60
N VAL A 100 8.59 12.02 -1.41
CA VAL A 100 8.04 10.74 -0.94
C VAL A 100 8.47 9.66 -1.92
N THR A 101 9.31 8.75 -1.48
CA THR A 101 9.88 7.69 -2.30
C THR A 101 9.03 6.42 -2.27
N VAL A 102 9.34 5.46 -3.14
CA VAL A 102 8.71 4.13 -3.11
C VAL A 102 9.00 3.41 -1.79
N ALA A 103 10.19 3.58 -1.22
CA ALA A 103 10.54 3.00 0.08
C ALA A 103 9.64 3.56 1.20
N THR A 104 9.40 4.88 1.21
CA THR A 104 8.45 5.53 2.11
C THR A 104 7.03 4.98 1.94
N ALA A 105 6.54 4.93 0.68
CA ALA A 105 5.17 4.46 0.39
C ALA A 105 4.97 2.98 0.76
N GLN A 106 5.98 2.13 0.54
CA GLN A 106 5.95 0.74 0.99
C GLN A 106 5.86 0.63 2.50
N THR A 107 6.66 1.41 3.21
CA THR A 107 6.63 1.42 4.68
C THR A 107 5.25 1.78 5.19
N ASP A 108 4.60 2.81 4.61
CA ASP A 108 3.24 3.19 4.96
C ASP A 108 2.23 2.05 4.71
N CYS A 109 2.35 1.35 3.56
CA CYS A 109 1.47 0.23 3.22
C CYS A 109 1.68 -0.98 4.15
N PHE A 110 2.92 -1.30 4.54
CA PHE A 110 3.19 -2.40 5.46
C PHE A 110 2.76 -2.07 6.90
N GLU A 111 2.91 -0.82 7.36
CA GLU A 111 2.38 -0.41 8.66
C GLU A 111 0.84 -0.47 8.67
N ALA A 112 0.18 -0.08 7.57
CA ALA A 112 -1.26 -0.27 7.41
C ALA A 112 -1.65 -1.75 7.41
N LEU A 113 -0.90 -2.62 6.72
CA LEU A 113 -1.12 -4.08 6.72
C LEU A 113 -1.09 -4.64 8.15
N LYS A 114 -0.04 -4.33 8.92
CA LYS A 114 0.11 -4.79 10.32
C LYS A 114 -1.02 -4.29 11.21
N MET A 115 -1.41 -3.03 11.06
CA MET A 115 -2.50 -2.45 11.83
C MET A 115 -3.84 -3.10 11.49
N LEU A 116 -4.15 -3.22 10.19
CA LEU A 116 -5.46 -3.69 9.71
C LEU A 116 -5.62 -5.21 9.81
N SER A 117 -4.54 -5.97 9.86
CA SER A 117 -4.58 -7.40 10.19
C SER A 117 -5.14 -7.67 11.59
N ASN A 118 -5.17 -6.67 12.46
CA ASN A 118 -5.72 -6.75 13.81
C ASN A 118 -7.11 -6.08 13.93
N HIS A 119 -7.70 -5.63 12.80
CA HIS A 119 -9.04 -5.07 12.81
C HIS A 119 -10.09 -6.19 12.89
N PRO A 120 -11.06 -6.15 13.84
CA PRO A 120 -12.01 -7.26 14.04
C PRO A 120 -12.83 -7.62 12.81
N ASP A 121 -13.13 -6.64 11.95
CA ASP A 121 -14.00 -6.82 10.79
C ASP A 121 -13.21 -7.11 9.50
N ILE A 122 -11.88 -7.26 9.56
CA ILE A 122 -11.03 -7.59 8.41
C ILE A 122 -10.55 -9.03 8.49
N GLU A 123 -10.50 -9.69 7.35
CA GLU A 123 -9.91 -11.03 7.19
C GLU A 123 -8.39 -10.92 7.10
N PRO A 124 -7.61 -11.24 8.15
CA PRO A 124 -6.18 -10.94 8.19
C PRO A 124 -5.36 -11.67 7.13
N ASN A 125 -5.85 -12.81 6.62
CA ASN A 125 -5.20 -13.59 5.56
C ASN A 125 -5.68 -13.23 4.14
N ASN A 126 -6.57 -12.26 4.01
CA ASN A 126 -7.14 -11.81 2.74
C ASN A 126 -6.99 -10.28 2.58
N ILE A 127 -5.77 -9.80 2.81
CA ILE A 127 -5.39 -8.40 2.58
C ILE A 127 -4.53 -8.33 1.32
N PHE A 128 -4.94 -7.49 0.38
CA PHE A 128 -4.33 -7.28 -0.92
C PHE A 128 -3.72 -5.88 -0.98
N ILE A 129 -2.79 -5.67 -1.91
CA ILE A 129 -2.30 -4.33 -2.24
C ILE A 129 -2.62 -4.02 -3.70
N ALA A 130 -3.11 -2.81 -3.96
CA ALA A 130 -3.32 -2.26 -5.29
C ALA A 130 -2.69 -0.87 -5.40
N GLY A 131 -2.07 -0.55 -6.54
CA GLY A 131 -1.46 0.75 -6.72
C GLY A 131 -1.37 1.17 -8.18
N TRP A 132 -1.31 2.49 -8.40
CA TRP A 132 -1.33 3.12 -9.72
C TRP A 132 -0.04 3.90 -9.95
N SER A 133 0.64 3.68 -11.08
CA SER A 133 1.91 4.35 -11.43
C SER A 133 2.93 4.19 -10.29
N PHE A 134 3.34 5.25 -9.62
CA PHE A 134 4.15 5.22 -8.40
C PHE A 134 3.62 4.21 -7.35
N GLY A 135 2.30 4.21 -7.12
CA GLY A 135 1.66 3.20 -6.26
C GLY A 135 1.72 1.80 -6.85
N GLY A 136 1.71 1.66 -8.18
CA GLY A 136 1.92 0.41 -8.88
C GLY A 136 3.31 -0.16 -8.62
N SER A 137 4.34 0.69 -8.67
CA SER A 137 5.71 0.34 -8.27
C SER A 137 5.75 -0.10 -6.80
N THR A 138 5.08 0.64 -5.91
CA THR A 138 4.94 0.27 -4.50
C THR A 138 4.33 -1.12 -4.35
N ALA A 139 3.26 -1.43 -5.11
CA ALA A 139 2.60 -2.73 -5.06
C ALA A 139 3.52 -3.86 -5.56
N ILE A 140 4.20 -3.69 -6.71
CA ILE A 140 5.12 -4.72 -7.24
C ILE A 140 6.26 -4.98 -6.27
N TYR A 141 6.95 -3.94 -5.80
CA TYR A 141 8.09 -4.12 -4.91
C TYR A 141 7.71 -4.61 -3.52
N SER A 142 6.44 -4.50 -3.12
CA SER A 142 5.92 -5.17 -1.92
C SER A 142 5.89 -6.70 -2.03
N ALA A 143 6.03 -7.25 -3.24
CA ALA A 143 6.22 -8.68 -3.46
C ALA A 143 7.68 -9.14 -3.31
N TRP A 144 8.64 -8.23 -3.14
CA TRP A 144 10.04 -8.55 -2.91
C TRP A 144 10.22 -8.99 -1.45
N GLU A 145 10.50 -10.29 -1.23
CA GLU A 145 10.51 -10.89 0.10
C GLU A 145 11.53 -10.26 1.07
N PRO A 146 12.77 -9.87 0.65
CA PRO A 146 13.70 -9.22 1.58
C PRO A 146 13.14 -7.95 2.22
N ILE A 147 12.43 -7.12 1.46
CA ILE A 147 11.77 -5.93 1.99
C ILE A 147 10.58 -6.29 2.88
N ALA A 148 9.76 -7.25 2.45
CA ALA A 148 8.60 -7.69 3.21
C ALA A 148 9.00 -8.26 4.59
N GLU A 149 10.11 -8.98 4.66
CA GLU A 149 10.67 -9.51 5.92
C GLU A 149 11.14 -8.41 6.87
N ARG A 150 11.68 -7.31 6.32
CA ARG A 150 12.12 -6.17 7.13
C ARG A 150 10.95 -5.33 7.66
N LEU A 151 9.96 -5.07 6.80
CA LEU A 151 8.82 -4.22 7.15
C LEU A 151 7.76 -4.96 7.98
N ALA A 152 7.63 -6.27 7.80
CA ALA A 152 6.70 -7.12 8.53
C ALA A 152 7.39 -8.40 9.05
N PRO A 153 8.27 -8.27 10.07
CA PRO A 153 9.05 -9.39 10.63
C PRO A 153 8.17 -10.45 11.32
N ASP A 154 6.98 -10.07 11.77
CA ASP A 154 6.03 -10.98 12.41
C ASP A 154 5.26 -11.86 11.41
N GLY A 155 5.52 -11.66 10.11
CA GLY A 155 5.07 -12.56 9.04
C GLY A 155 3.81 -12.11 8.30
N GLU A 156 3.29 -10.90 8.54
CA GLU A 156 2.17 -10.38 7.74
C GLU A 156 2.61 -10.22 6.28
N ARG A 157 1.75 -10.65 5.37
CA ARG A 157 2.01 -10.58 3.93
C ARG A 157 0.73 -10.26 3.17
N PHE A 158 0.88 -9.47 2.12
CA PHE A 158 -0.22 -9.28 1.16
C PHE A 158 -0.57 -10.59 0.47
N LYS A 159 -1.85 -10.84 0.27
CA LYS A 159 -2.38 -12.05 -0.39
C LYS A 159 -2.12 -12.08 -1.88
N ALA A 160 -2.16 -10.91 -2.53
CA ALA A 160 -1.80 -10.68 -3.93
C ALA A 160 -1.48 -9.20 -4.16
N PHE A 161 -0.88 -8.91 -5.32
CA PHE A 161 -0.36 -7.61 -5.69
C PHE A 161 -0.97 -7.19 -7.03
N LEU A 162 -1.64 -6.03 -7.07
CA LEU A 162 -2.25 -5.45 -8.26
C LEU A 162 -1.52 -4.15 -8.61
N ALA A 163 -0.84 -4.14 -9.74
CA ALA A 163 -0.05 -3.02 -10.18
C ALA A 163 -0.59 -2.48 -11.51
N PHE A 164 -1.14 -1.29 -11.47
CA PHE A 164 -1.62 -0.59 -12.65
C PHE A 164 -0.50 0.32 -13.17
N TYR A 165 -0.06 0.08 -14.40
CA TYR A 165 1.01 0.81 -15.11
C TYR A 165 2.19 1.19 -14.19
N PRO A 166 2.85 0.18 -13.56
CA PRO A 166 3.94 0.42 -12.64
C PRO A 166 5.22 0.80 -13.36
N GLY A 167 6.02 1.71 -12.77
CA GLY A 167 7.43 1.82 -13.10
C GLY A 167 8.22 0.70 -12.41
N ALA A 168 8.80 -0.22 -13.18
CA ALA A 168 9.51 -1.39 -12.64
C ALA A 168 10.99 -1.38 -13.05
N TYR A 169 11.75 -0.39 -12.58
CA TYR A 169 13.15 -0.17 -12.94
C TYR A 169 14.16 -0.66 -11.91
N MET A 170 13.73 -1.15 -10.75
CA MET A 170 14.63 -1.68 -9.75
C MET A 170 14.98 -3.14 -10.07
N TRP A 171 16.27 -3.45 -10.08
CA TRP A 171 16.81 -4.78 -10.27
C TRP A 171 17.60 -5.21 -9.04
N PRO A 172 16.98 -5.82 -8.04
CA PRO A 172 17.67 -6.20 -6.81
C PRO A 172 18.65 -7.35 -7.06
N GLU A 173 19.77 -7.38 -6.32
CA GLU A 173 20.73 -8.48 -6.39
C GLU A 173 20.12 -9.79 -5.90
N GLU A 174 19.35 -9.75 -4.81
CA GLU A 174 18.63 -10.89 -4.29
C GLU A 174 17.25 -11.02 -4.96
N MET A 175 17.12 -11.92 -5.92
CA MET A 175 15.91 -12.15 -6.73
C MET A 175 14.91 -13.08 -6.03
N ARG A 176 14.59 -12.83 -4.77
CA ARG A 176 13.61 -13.61 -4.01
C ARG A 176 12.29 -12.87 -3.92
N TRP A 177 11.37 -13.29 -4.76
CA TRP A 177 10.03 -12.72 -4.89
C TRP A 177 8.97 -13.63 -4.27
N SER A 178 7.86 -13.04 -3.83
CA SER A 178 6.71 -13.75 -3.34
C SER A 178 6.17 -14.74 -4.38
N THR A 179 5.74 -15.90 -3.93
CA THR A 179 5.04 -16.90 -4.78
C THR A 179 3.54 -16.58 -4.92
N ARG A 180 3.06 -15.53 -4.28
CA ARG A 180 1.66 -15.08 -4.34
C ARG A 180 1.39 -14.37 -5.66
N PRO A 181 0.11 -14.36 -6.13
CA PRO A 181 -0.22 -13.78 -7.42
C PRO A 181 0.18 -12.30 -7.55
N ILE A 182 0.78 -11.95 -8.68
CA ILE A 182 1.06 -10.57 -9.09
C ILE A 182 0.28 -10.36 -10.40
N LEU A 183 -0.57 -9.34 -10.44
CA LEU A 183 -1.24 -8.87 -11.65
C LEU A 183 -0.68 -7.49 -11.98
N SER A 184 -0.03 -7.38 -13.15
CA SER A 184 0.41 -6.11 -13.72
C SER A 184 -0.42 -5.79 -14.96
N LEU A 185 -0.99 -4.58 -15.01
CA LEU A 185 -1.78 -4.07 -16.12
C LEU A 185 -1.08 -2.84 -16.69
N ILE A 186 -0.62 -2.95 -17.94
CA ILE A 186 0.14 -1.91 -18.64
C ILE A 186 -0.51 -1.71 -20.01
N GLY A 187 -0.62 -0.47 -20.46
CA GLY A 187 -1.07 -0.14 -21.80
C GLY A 187 -0.05 -0.60 -22.86
N THR A 188 -0.51 -1.05 -24.02
CA THR A 188 0.39 -1.46 -25.13
C THR A 188 1.24 -0.32 -25.68
N ASP A 189 0.75 0.91 -25.53
CA ASP A 189 1.38 2.15 -26.03
C ASP A 189 1.90 3.01 -24.87
N ASP A 190 2.09 2.41 -23.69
CA ASP A 190 2.69 3.05 -22.52
C ASP A 190 4.20 3.09 -22.72
N ASP A 191 4.73 4.28 -22.95
CA ASP A 191 6.14 4.56 -23.21
C ASP A 191 6.84 5.30 -22.07
N TYR A 192 6.19 5.35 -20.90
CA TYR A 192 6.67 6.03 -19.69
C TYR A 192 7.65 5.19 -18.88
#